data_2797b6a8745723b45a7f32fc9055ff4b
#
_entry.id   2797b6a8745723b45a7f32fc9055ff4b
#
_cell.length_a   1.000
_cell.length_b   1.000
_cell.length_c   1.000
_cell.angle_alpha   90.00
_cell.angle_beta   90.00
_cell.angle_gamma   90.00
#
_symmetry.space_group_name_H-M   'P 1'
#
loop_
_entity.id
_entity.type
_entity.pdbx_description
1 polymer ?
#
loop_
_entity_poly.entity_id
_entity_poly.type
_entity_poly.pdbx_seq_one_letter_code
_entity_poly.pdbx_strand_id
1 'polypeptide(L)'
;MATIPATRRHDLTDRQWTALEPLLPVGKKPGRPPKWSRRQLIDGIRWRTRVGAPWRDVPDCYGPRQTVYGLYRRWQRDGTWQRIVTGLQACADAVGAITWDVSVDSTSARAHQHAAGARRRADLQKEPPGGAGEEPADHALGRSRGGLTTRLHLACEQGQKPLSFVLTAGQRGDSPQFVPVLAGIRVPRPEGGRPRTRPDRVLADMAYSSRANREYLRRRGIKATIPIKVDQAANRRRVPGAAGRRCSTR
;
A
#
# COMPACT_ATOMS: atom_id res chain seq x y z
N MET A 1 1.70 2.44 39.00
CA MET A 1 2.10 2.51 37.57
C MET A 1 2.41 1.11 37.09
N ALA A 2 1.65 0.56 36.15
CA ALA A 2 1.95 -0.77 35.61
C ALA A 2 3.21 -0.65 34.74
N THR A 3 4.26 -1.38 35.12
CA THR A 3 5.50 -1.50 34.36
C THR A 3 5.17 -2.05 32.98
N ILE A 4 5.43 -1.28 31.92
CA ILE A 4 5.30 -1.75 30.54
C ILE A 4 6.32 -2.88 30.41
N PRO A 5 5.90 -4.14 30.12
CA PRO A 5 6.84 -5.24 29.97
C PRO A 5 7.77 -4.96 28.79
N ALA A 6 9.00 -5.46 28.88
CA ALA A 6 10.02 -5.33 27.84
C ALA A 6 9.42 -5.57 26.44
N THR A 7 9.72 -4.67 25.51
CA THR A 7 9.23 -4.72 24.11
C THR A 7 9.52 -6.08 23.50
N ARG A 8 8.48 -6.74 23.03
CA ARG A 8 8.63 -8.00 22.28
C ARG A 8 9.12 -7.71 20.86
N ARG A 9 9.71 -8.71 20.21
CA ARG A 9 10.35 -8.62 18.89
C ARG A 9 9.56 -7.85 17.83
N HIS A 10 8.23 -7.79 17.94
CA HIS A 10 7.35 -7.16 16.94
C HIS A 10 6.68 -5.89 17.44
N ASP A 11 6.91 -5.48 18.66
CA ASP A 11 6.32 -4.28 19.24
C ASP A 11 6.94 -3.01 18.64
N LEU A 12 6.20 -1.92 18.72
CA LEU A 12 6.71 -0.60 18.37
C LEU A 12 7.78 -0.18 19.36
N THR A 13 8.92 0.27 18.86
CA THR A 13 9.89 0.96 19.69
C THR A 13 9.32 2.30 20.17
N ASP A 14 9.88 2.87 21.24
CA ASP A 14 9.42 4.17 21.75
C ASP A 14 9.55 5.27 20.69
N ARG A 15 10.62 5.25 19.91
CA ARG A 15 10.78 6.17 18.77
C ARG A 15 9.66 6.02 17.72
N GLN A 16 9.28 4.78 17.40
CA GLN A 16 8.17 4.52 16.47
C GLN A 16 6.83 4.96 17.06
N TRP A 17 6.62 4.71 18.35
CA TRP A 17 5.42 5.15 19.05
C TRP A 17 5.30 6.68 19.06
N THR A 18 6.35 7.39 19.42
CA THR A 18 6.38 8.87 19.44
C THR A 18 6.03 9.46 18.07
N ALA A 19 6.46 8.82 16.98
CA ALA A 19 6.09 9.26 15.63
C ALA A 19 4.63 8.93 15.24
N LEU A 20 4.08 7.85 15.79
CA LEU A 20 2.74 7.37 15.45
C LEU A 20 1.65 8.04 16.30
N GLU A 21 1.90 8.22 17.60
CA GLU A 21 0.91 8.68 18.56
C GLU A 21 0.17 9.96 18.16
N PRO A 22 0.85 11.03 17.66
CA PRO A 22 0.19 12.26 17.23
C PRO A 22 -0.78 12.07 16.06
N LEU A 23 -0.64 11.01 15.28
CA LEU A 23 -1.48 10.71 14.13
C LEU A 23 -2.73 9.90 14.50
N LEU A 24 -2.83 9.47 15.75
CA LEU A 24 -3.94 8.64 16.21
C LEU A 24 -5.17 9.50 16.53
N PRO A 25 -6.38 8.96 16.32
CA PRO A 25 -7.60 9.68 16.67
C PRO A 25 -7.66 9.97 18.18
N VAL A 26 -7.92 11.20 18.53
CA VAL A 26 -8.19 11.60 19.92
C VAL A 26 -9.60 11.15 20.33
N GLY A 27 -9.76 10.68 21.56
CA GLY A 27 -11.06 10.29 22.10
C GLY A 27 -12.01 11.49 22.17
N LYS A 28 -13.24 11.33 21.66
CA LYS A 28 -14.22 12.42 21.58
C LYS A 28 -15.02 12.66 22.87
N LYS A 29 -14.99 11.73 23.81
CA LYS A 29 -15.82 11.80 25.03
C LYS A 29 -14.99 11.56 26.27
N PRO A 30 -15.19 12.33 27.35
CA PRO A 30 -14.70 11.98 28.67
C PRO A 30 -15.36 10.67 29.11
N GLY A 31 -14.62 9.84 29.83
CA GLY A 31 -15.13 8.56 30.30
C GLY A 31 -14.05 7.80 31.06
N ARG A 32 -14.39 6.61 31.56
CA ARG A 32 -13.43 5.74 32.23
C ARG A 32 -12.24 5.45 31.30
N PRO A 33 -10.99 5.63 31.78
CA PRO A 33 -9.80 5.30 31.00
C PRO A 33 -9.87 3.86 30.49
N PRO A 34 -9.48 3.60 29.23
CA PRO A 34 -9.49 2.26 28.69
C PRO A 34 -8.52 1.36 29.46
N LYS A 35 -8.95 0.14 29.78
CA LYS A 35 -8.14 -0.87 30.49
C LYS A 35 -6.84 -1.22 29.74
N TRP A 36 -6.88 -1.19 28.40
CA TRP A 36 -5.79 -1.51 27.50
C TRP A 36 -5.35 -0.26 26.76
N SER A 37 -4.03 0.03 26.80
CA SER A 37 -3.49 1.18 26.09
C SER A 37 -3.61 1.01 24.57
N ARG A 38 -3.68 2.12 23.84
CA ARG A 38 -3.68 2.07 22.37
C ARG A 38 -2.44 1.42 21.80
N ARG A 39 -1.29 1.69 22.41
CA ARG A 39 -0.02 1.08 22.03
C ARG A 39 -0.11 -0.45 22.09
N GLN A 40 -0.55 -1.00 23.23
CA GLN A 40 -0.71 -2.45 23.38
C GLN A 40 -1.61 -3.08 22.30
N LEU A 41 -2.76 -2.45 22.04
CA LEU A 41 -3.69 -2.96 21.01
C LEU A 41 -3.10 -2.88 19.61
N ILE A 42 -2.37 -1.82 19.28
CA ILE A 42 -1.68 -1.66 17.99
C ILE A 42 -0.54 -2.69 17.87
N ASP A 43 0.22 -2.92 18.93
CA ASP A 43 1.27 -3.93 18.95
C ASP A 43 0.69 -5.33 18.73
N GLY A 44 -0.48 -5.62 19.29
CA GLY A 44 -1.21 -6.87 19.01
C GLY A 44 -1.64 -7.01 17.55
N ILE A 45 -2.10 -5.93 16.91
CA ILE A 45 -2.41 -5.90 15.47
C ILE A 45 -1.13 -6.14 14.65
N ARG A 46 -0.04 -5.47 14.99
CA ARG A 46 1.27 -5.65 14.34
C ARG A 46 1.80 -7.07 14.49
N TRP A 47 1.74 -7.62 15.71
CA TRP A 47 2.14 -8.99 15.97
C TRP A 47 1.39 -9.94 15.06
N ARG A 48 0.06 -9.85 15.04
CA ARG A 48 -0.78 -10.70 14.18
C ARG A 48 -0.39 -10.59 12.70
N THR A 49 -0.19 -9.36 12.22
CA THR A 49 0.15 -9.11 10.82
C THR A 49 1.53 -9.66 10.45
N ARG A 50 2.50 -9.54 11.35
CA ARG A 50 3.87 -10.03 11.14
C ARG A 50 4.00 -11.54 11.21
N VAL A 51 3.25 -12.16 12.12
CA VAL A 51 3.28 -13.61 12.33
C VAL A 51 2.37 -14.33 11.33
N GLY A 52 1.36 -13.66 10.79
CA GLY A 52 0.35 -14.27 9.93
C GLY A 52 -0.66 -15.15 10.69
N ALA A 53 -0.68 -15.08 12.03
CA ALA A 53 -1.52 -15.91 12.86
C ALA A 53 -3.01 -15.53 12.78
N PRO A 54 -3.95 -16.46 13.05
CA PRO A 54 -5.36 -16.12 13.25
C PRO A 54 -5.56 -15.14 14.41
N TRP A 55 -6.62 -14.34 14.37
CA TRP A 55 -6.93 -13.39 15.46
C TRP A 55 -7.12 -14.03 16.82
N ARG A 56 -7.55 -15.29 16.87
CA ARG A 56 -7.74 -16.04 18.12
C ARG A 56 -6.43 -16.35 18.84
N ASP A 57 -5.31 -16.32 18.13
CA ASP A 57 -3.99 -16.66 18.65
C ASP A 57 -3.20 -15.42 19.11
N VAL A 58 -3.83 -14.22 19.07
CA VAL A 58 -3.21 -12.99 19.57
C VAL A 58 -2.95 -13.15 21.08
N PRO A 59 -1.70 -12.99 21.54
CA PRO A 59 -1.34 -13.12 22.96
C PRO A 59 -2.10 -12.16 23.86
N ASP A 60 -2.51 -12.64 25.04
CA ASP A 60 -3.27 -11.88 26.04
C ASP A 60 -2.57 -10.62 26.55
N CYS A 61 -1.24 -10.57 26.46
CA CYS A 61 -0.46 -9.38 26.84
C CYS A 61 -0.80 -8.14 26.03
N TYR A 62 -1.36 -8.31 24.82
CA TYR A 62 -1.85 -7.21 23.98
C TYR A 62 -3.30 -6.83 24.25
N GLY A 63 -3.96 -7.58 25.14
CA GLY A 63 -5.36 -7.45 25.48
C GLY A 63 -6.25 -8.50 24.80
N PRO A 64 -7.54 -8.54 25.18
CA PRO A 64 -8.47 -9.51 24.63
C PRO A 64 -8.52 -9.46 23.11
N ARG A 65 -8.42 -10.60 22.46
CA ARG A 65 -8.44 -10.70 20.98
C ARG A 65 -9.60 -9.96 20.33
N GLN A 66 -10.76 -9.96 20.95
CA GLN A 66 -11.95 -9.24 20.46
C GLN A 66 -11.71 -7.72 20.47
N THR A 67 -11.02 -7.20 21.49
CA THR A 67 -10.69 -5.77 21.59
C THR A 67 -9.67 -5.37 20.54
N VAL A 68 -8.63 -6.17 20.34
CA VAL A 68 -7.60 -5.96 19.31
C VAL A 68 -8.22 -6.01 17.91
N TYR A 69 -9.01 -7.04 17.61
CA TYR A 69 -9.74 -7.18 16.35
C TYR A 69 -10.75 -6.04 16.14
N GLY A 70 -11.50 -5.70 17.19
CA GLY A 70 -12.50 -4.61 17.14
C GLY A 70 -11.86 -3.26 16.81
N LEU A 71 -10.67 -2.96 17.34
CA LEU A 71 -9.93 -1.75 16.98
C LEU A 71 -9.52 -1.79 15.51
N TYR A 72 -8.90 -2.89 15.07
CA TYR A 72 -8.47 -3.08 13.68
C TYR A 72 -9.63 -2.86 12.70
N ARG A 73 -10.77 -3.52 12.92
CA ARG A 73 -11.95 -3.43 12.04
C ARG A 73 -12.58 -2.05 12.05
N ARG A 74 -12.67 -1.39 13.20
CA ARG A 74 -13.18 -0.03 13.29
C ARG A 74 -12.36 0.93 12.45
N TRP A 75 -11.04 0.90 12.60
CA TRP A 75 -10.12 1.76 11.87
C TRP A 75 -10.02 1.44 10.39
N GLN A 76 -10.31 0.20 10.01
CA GLN A 76 -10.47 -0.18 8.61
C GLN A 76 -11.70 0.49 7.99
N ARG A 77 -12.83 0.46 8.69
CA ARG A 77 -14.12 0.97 8.20
C ARG A 77 -14.18 2.50 8.15
N ASP A 78 -13.60 3.17 9.12
CA ASP A 78 -13.65 4.63 9.22
C ASP A 78 -12.47 5.33 8.51
N GLY A 79 -11.64 4.58 7.79
CA GLY A 79 -10.49 5.09 7.04
C GLY A 79 -9.33 5.57 7.91
N THR A 80 -9.31 5.24 9.21
CA THR A 80 -8.25 5.69 10.12
C THR A 80 -6.90 5.15 9.71
N TRP A 81 -6.80 3.88 9.26
CA TRP A 81 -5.54 3.32 8.77
C TRP A 81 -4.97 4.13 7.60
N GLN A 82 -5.82 4.53 6.66
CA GLN A 82 -5.40 5.36 5.52
C GLN A 82 -4.88 6.72 6.00
N ARG A 83 -5.57 7.39 6.94
CA ARG A 83 -5.11 8.67 7.50
C ARG A 83 -3.77 8.54 8.21
N ILE A 84 -3.56 7.46 8.97
CA ILE A 84 -2.29 7.18 9.66
C ILE A 84 -1.16 7.01 8.62
N VAL A 85 -1.35 6.19 7.59
CA VAL A 85 -0.34 5.97 6.54
C VAL A 85 -0.01 7.29 5.83
N THR A 86 -1.03 8.05 5.46
CA THR A 86 -0.87 9.36 4.81
C THR A 86 -0.11 10.36 5.71
N GLY A 87 -0.40 10.37 7.02
CA GLY A 87 0.33 11.19 7.99
C GLY A 87 1.80 10.77 8.13
N LEU A 88 2.07 9.47 8.20
CA LEU A 88 3.44 8.95 8.24
C LEU A 88 4.22 9.28 6.97
N GLN A 89 3.58 9.22 5.79
CA GLN A 89 4.19 9.63 4.53
C GLN A 89 4.54 11.13 4.55
N ALA A 90 3.62 11.97 5.03
CA ALA A 90 3.85 13.41 5.14
C ALA A 90 5.02 13.73 6.08
N CYS A 91 5.07 13.09 7.26
CA CYS A 91 6.18 13.24 8.20
C CYS A 91 7.52 12.78 7.59
N ALA A 92 7.51 11.66 6.86
CA ALA A 92 8.71 11.14 6.21
C ALA A 92 9.21 12.06 5.09
N ASP A 93 8.30 12.64 4.29
CA ASP A 93 8.66 13.59 3.23
C ASP A 93 9.21 14.91 3.81
N ALA A 94 8.62 15.41 4.90
CA ALA A 94 9.05 16.62 5.57
C ALA A 94 10.50 16.58 6.08
N VAL A 95 10.95 15.40 6.53
CA VAL A 95 12.33 15.19 6.98
C VAL A 95 13.27 14.67 5.87
N GLY A 96 12.83 14.70 4.61
CA GLY A 96 13.62 14.23 3.47
C GLY A 96 13.86 12.72 3.44
N ALA A 97 13.08 11.93 4.19
CA ALA A 97 13.22 10.47 4.24
C ALA A 97 12.52 9.74 3.09
N ILE A 98 11.85 10.47 2.18
CA ILE A 98 11.35 9.96 0.90
C ILE A 98 12.25 10.47 -0.21
N THR A 99 12.94 9.57 -0.90
CA THR A 99 13.90 9.92 -1.95
C THR A 99 13.25 10.26 -3.29
N TRP A 100 11.97 9.94 -3.48
CA TRP A 100 11.19 10.11 -4.71
C TRP A 100 11.71 9.35 -5.93
N ASP A 101 12.67 8.49 -5.75
CA ASP A 101 12.97 7.39 -6.66
C ASP A 101 12.08 6.21 -6.28
N VAL A 102 11.10 5.89 -7.13
CA VAL A 102 9.99 5.00 -6.81
C VAL A 102 10.08 3.72 -7.61
N SER A 103 10.12 2.59 -6.93
CA SER A 103 9.98 1.27 -7.54
C SER A 103 8.50 0.90 -7.67
N VAL A 104 8.13 0.38 -8.83
CA VAL A 104 6.80 -0.21 -9.08
C VAL A 104 6.97 -1.69 -9.35
N ASP A 105 6.30 -2.48 -8.52
CA ASP A 105 6.31 -3.95 -8.64
C ASP A 105 4.97 -4.54 -8.22
N SER A 106 4.77 -5.82 -8.50
CA SER A 106 3.57 -6.55 -8.09
C SER A 106 3.91 -7.85 -7.40
N THR A 107 3.09 -8.20 -6.42
CA THR A 107 3.16 -9.49 -5.75
C THR A 107 1.79 -10.15 -5.72
N SER A 108 1.77 -11.48 -5.69
CA SER A 108 0.54 -12.26 -5.64
C SER A 108 0.36 -12.88 -4.26
N ALA A 109 -0.79 -12.62 -3.65
CA ALA A 109 -1.21 -13.26 -2.42
C ALA A 109 -2.21 -14.38 -2.74
N ARG A 110 -1.93 -15.60 -2.31
CA ARG A 110 -2.88 -16.73 -2.44
C ARG A 110 -4.03 -16.52 -1.47
N ALA A 111 -5.23 -16.74 -1.96
CA ALA A 111 -6.40 -16.79 -1.10
C ALA A 111 -6.31 -18.00 -0.16
N HIS A 112 -6.75 -17.79 1.08
CA HIS A 112 -6.86 -18.88 2.03
C HIS A 112 -7.85 -19.93 1.49
N GLN A 113 -7.66 -21.21 1.86
CA GLN A 113 -8.54 -22.30 1.41
C GLN A 113 -10.03 -22.03 1.67
N HIS A 114 -10.38 -21.34 2.75
CA HIS A 114 -11.76 -20.95 3.04
C HIS A 114 -12.32 -19.87 2.12
N ALA A 115 -11.47 -19.14 1.39
CA ALA A 115 -11.92 -18.20 0.39
C ALA A 115 -12.38 -18.88 -0.92
N ALA A 116 -12.15 -20.18 -1.09
CA ALA A 116 -12.62 -20.93 -2.25
C ALA A 116 -14.15 -20.89 -2.40
N GLY A 117 -14.89 -20.79 -1.27
CA GLY A 117 -16.34 -20.63 -1.24
C GLY A 117 -16.81 -19.16 -1.21
N ALA A 118 -15.90 -18.19 -1.26
CA ALA A 118 -16.29 -16.79 -1.25
C ALA A 118 -17.09 -16.45 -2.51
N ARG A 119 -18.24 -15.83 -2.33
CA ARG A 119 -19.06 -15.35 -3.43
C ARG A 119 -18.36 -14.15 -4.07
N ARG A 120 -18.22 -14.16 -5.39
CA ARG A 120 -17.52 -13.11 -6.13
C ARG A 120 -18.41 -11.92 -6.49
N ARG A 121 -19.71 -12.06 -6.31
CA ARG A 121 -20.70 -11.05 -6.65
C ARG A 121 -21.09 -10.32 -5.37
N ALA A 122 -20.82 -9.02 -5.34
CA ALA A 122 -21.13 -8.17 -4.20
C ALA A 122 -22.62 -8.19 -3.82
N ASP A 123 -23.49 -8.26 -4.83
CA ASP A 123 -24.95 -8.34 -4.68
C ASP A 123 -25.44 -9.62 -3.96
N LEU A 124 -24.61 -10.67 -3.93
CA LEU A 124 -24.91 -11.94 -3.28
C LEU A 124 -24.22 -12.09 -1.93
N GLN A 125 -23.42 -11.14 -1.51
CA GLN A 125 -22.73 -11.16 -0.23
C GLN A 125 -23.53 -10.38 0.81
N LYS A 126 -23.57 -10.95 2.02
CA LYS A 126 -24.03 -10.19 3.17
C LYS A 126 -22.99 -9.10 3.44
N GLU A 127 -23.41 -7.84 3.40
CA GLU A 127 -22.51 -6.74 3.72
C GLU A 127 -21.85 -6.97 5.08
N PRO A 128 -20.51 -6.85 5.15
CA PRO A 128 -19.84 -6.92 6.44
C PRO A 128 -20.35 -5.77 7.31
N PRO A 129 -20.48 -5.96 8.64
CA PRO A 129 -20.89 -4.90 9.52
C PRO A 129 -20.02 -3.65 9.31
N GLY A 130 -20.62 -2.53 8.86
CA GLY A 130 -19.95 -1.27 8.53
C GLY A 130 -19.77 -0.99 7.04
N GLY A 131 -20.41 -1.78 6.17
CA GLY A 131 -20.38 -1.62 4.71
C GLY A 131 -19.12 -2.18 4.06
N ALA A 132 -19.16 -2.35 2.76
CA ALA A 132 -18.02 -2.80 1.94
C ALA A 132 -17.09 -1.62 1.54
N GLY A 133 -17.54 -0.37 1.73
CA GLY A 133 -16.77 0.81 1.41
C GLY A 133 -16.33 0.85 -0.06
N GLU A 134 -15.05 1.07 -0.28
CA GLU A 134 -14.43 1.15 -1.61
C GLU A 134 -13.91 -0.22 -2.10
N GLU A 135 -14.47 -1.32 -1.64
CA GLU A 135 -14.02 -2.64 -2.05
C GLU A 135 -14.32 -2.89 -3.52
N PRO A 136 -13.35 -3.41 -4.32
CA PRO A 136 -13.60 -3.76 -5.73
C PRO A 136 -14.75 -4.76 -5.85
N ALA A 137 -15.56 -4.64 -6.90
CA ALA A 137 -16.74 -5.49 -7.14
C ALA A 137 -16.40 -7.00 -7.21
N ASP A 138 -15.18 -7.35 -7.59
CA ASP A 138 -14.66 -8.72 -7.60
C ASP A 138 -13.86 -9.07 -6.33
N HIS A 139 -13.91 -8.23 -5.30
CA HIS A 139 -13.11 -8.33 -4.06
C HIS A 139 -11.61 -8.49 -4.32
N ALA A 140 -11.13 -8.05 -5.47
CA ALA A 140 -9.78 -8.27 -5.97
C ALA A 140 -9.37 -9.76 -5.95
N LEU A 141 -10.32 -10.69 -6.05
CA LEU A 141 -10.10 -12.13 -6.01
C LEU A 141 -10.36 -12.74 -7.38
N GLY A 142 -9.35 -13.41 -7.93
CA GLY A 142 -9.47 -14.06 -9.24
C GLY A 142 -8.62 -15.31 -9.37
N ARG A 143 -8.91 -16.09 -10.40
CA ARG A 143 -8.23 -17.35 -10.67
C ARG A 143 -6.98 -17.11 -11.51
N SER A 144 -5.83 -17.38 -10.95
CA SER A 144 -4.54 -17.47 -11.65
C SER A 144 -4.15 -18.94 -11.89
N ARG A 145 -3.01 -19.20 -12.54
CA ARG A 145 -2.45 -20.55 -12.66
C ARG A 145 -2.24 -21.23 -11.30
N GLY A 146 -1.96 -20.45 -10.25
CA GLY A 146 -1.77 -20.93 -8.88
C GLY A 146 -3.05 -21.02 -8.04
N GLY A 147 -4.24 -20.93 -8.64
CA GLY A 147 -5.54 -20.95 -7.95
C GLY A 147 -6.11 -19.56 -7.70
N LEU A 148 -6.92 -19.42 -6.64
CA LEU A 148 -7.49 -18.13 -6.28
C LEU A 148 -6.42 -17.23 -5.64
N THR A 149 -6.23 -16.05 -6.23
CA THR A 149 -5.20 -15.09 -5.81
C THR A 149 -5.70 -13.66 -5.93
N THR A 150 -5.13 -12.80 -5.10
CA THR A 150 -5.18 -11.34 -5.22
C THR A 150 -3.80 -10.85 -5.64
N ARG A 151 -3.75 -9.87 -6.51
CA ARG A 151 -2.51 -9.22 -6.90
C ARG A 151 -2.43 -7.83 -6.26
N LEU A 152 -1.33 -7.57 -5.58
CA LEU A 152 -0.99 -6.28 -5.00
C LEU A 152 0.03 -5.60 -5.91
N HIS A 153 -0.34 -4.47 -6.49
CA HIS A 153 0.57 -3.59 -7.23
C HIS A 153 0.99 -2.46 -6.30
N LEU A 154 2.26 -2.25 -6.13
CA LEU A 154 2.83 -1.34 -5.13
C LEU A 154 3.78 -0.34 -5.78
N ALA A 155 3.65 0.92 -5.41
CA ALA A 155 4.67 1.96 -5.61
C ALA A 155 5.35 2.24 -4.27
N CYS A 156 6.66 2.01 -4.21
CA CYS A 156 7.47 2.10 -3.00
C CYS A 156 8.72 2.93 -3.28
N GLU A 157 9.08 3.85 -2.38
CA GLU A 157 10.34 4.57 -2.50
C GLU A 157 11.53 3.68 -2.09
N GLN A 158 12.78 4.09 -2.37
CA GLN A 158 13.96 3.24 -2.19
C GLN A 158 14.23 2.81 -0.74
N GLY A 159 13.76 3.57 0.26
CA GLY A 159 13.79 3.19 1.68
C GLY A 159 12.62 2.30 2.09
N GLN A 160 11.93 1.66 1.14
CA GLN A 160 10.83 0.71 1.32
C GLN A 160 9.56 1.31 1.97
N LYS A 161 9.34 2.62 1.85
CA LYS A 161 8.09 3.23 2.31
C LYS A 161 7.04 3.18 1.19
N PRO A 162 5.87 2.55 1.42
CA PRO A 162 4.82 2.49 0.43
C PRO A 162 4.23 3.89 0.19
N LEU A 163 4.09 4.27 -1.07
CA LEU A 163 3.47 5.54 -1.46
C LEU A 163 2.05 5.35 -2.00
N SER A 164 1.82 4.25 -2.71
CA SER A 164 0.52 3.89 -3.26
C SER A 164 0.44 2.40 -3.52
N PHE A 165 -0.76 1.85 -3.51
CA PHE A 165 -1.01 0.47 -3.92
C PHE A 165 -2.39 0.32 -4.59
N VAL A 166 -2.50 -0.70 -5.43
CA VAL A 166 -3.75 -1.11 -6.06
C VAL A 166 -3.89 -2.62 -5.91
N LEU A 167 -5.08 -3.07 -5.53
CA LEU A 167 -5.45 -4.49 -5.47
C LEU A 167 -6.23 -4.87 -6.71
N THR A 168 -5.87 -6.00 -7.31
CA THR A 168 -6.61 -6.56 -8.45
C THR A 168 -6.76 -8.06 -8.33
N ALA A 169 -7.74 -8.61 -9.06
CA ALA A 169 -7.88 -10.05 -9.21
C ALA A 169 -6.61 -10.67 -9.82
N GLY A 170 -6.21 -11.84 -9.35
CA GLY A 170 -4.91 -12.45 -9.64
C GLY A 170 -4.57 -12.72 -11.11
N GLN A 171 -5.58 -12.79 -12.00
CA GLN A 171 -5.37 -12.93 -13.45
C GLN A 171 -5.08 -11.60 -14.16
N ARG A 172 -5.25 -10.44 -13.48
CA ARG A 172 -4.98 -9.14 -14.07
C ARG A 172 -3.49 -8.96 -14.35
N GLY A 173 -3.17 -8.41 -15.51
CA GLY A 173 -1.78 -8.11 -15.91
C GLY A 173 -1.20 -6.92 -15.14
N ASP A 174 0.12 -6.85 -15.02
CA ASP A 174 0.83 -5.80 -14.28
C ASP A 174 0.87 -4.47 -15.03
N SER A 175 1.17 -4.52 -16.32
CA SER A 175 1.37 -3.32 -17.14
C SER A 175 0.16 -2.35 -17.14
N PRO A 176 -1.09 -2.80 -17.22
CA PRO A 176 -2.26 -1.91 -17.13
C PRO A 176 -2.39 -1.20 -15.77
N GLN A 177 -1.86 -1.78 -14.70
CA GLN A 177 -1.95 -1.23 -13.34
C GLN A 177 -0.87 -0.18 -13.04
N PHE A 178 0.10 -0.01 -13.94
CA PHE A 178 1.20 0.93 -13.77
C PHE A 178 0.73 2.37 -13.58
N VAL A 179 -0.15 2.82 -14.45
CA VAL A 179 -0.69 4.19 -14.39
C VAL A 179 -1.59 4.39 -13.16
N PRO A 180 -2.57 3.51 -12.84
CA PRO A 180 -3.35 3.60 -11.61
C PRO A 180 -2.51 3.67 -10.34
N VAL A 181 -1.48 2.83 -10.21
CA VAL A 181 -0.59 2.83 -9.04
C VAL A 181 0.14 4.17 -8.92
N LEU A 182 0.73 4.68 -10.00
CA LEU A 182 1.43 5.96 -9.97
C LEU A 182 0.50 7.15 -9.77
N ALA A 183 -0.73 7.10 -10.27
CA ALA A 183 -1.74 8.14 -10.07
C ALA A 183 -2.23 8.19 -8.61
N GLY A 184 -2.18 7.07 -7.90
CA GLY A 184 -2.52 6.96 -6.48
C GLY A 184 -1.49 7.60 -5.54
N ILE A 185 -0.30 7.97 -6.01
CA ILE A 185 0.71 8.63 -5.18
C ILE A 185 0.20 10.02 -4.81
N ARG A 186 0.01 10.24 -3.50
CA ARG A 186 -0.49 11.51 -2.98
C ARG A 186 0.03 11.73 -1.55
N VAL A 187 1.18 12.36 -1.44
CA VAL A 187 1.83 12.67 -0.15
C VAL A 187 1.54 14.12 0.23
N PRO A 188 0.76 14.37 1.29
CA PRO A 188 0.48 15.73 1.76
C PRO A 188 1.74 16.43 2.27
N ARG A 189 1.74 17.75 2.24
CA ARG A 189 2.77 18.57 2.90
C ARG A 189 2.28 18.94 4.30
N PRO A 190 3.10 18.80 5.35
CA PRO A 190 2.69 19.15 6.73
C PRO A 190 2.26 20.61 6.87
N GLU A 191 2.91 21.50 6.17
CA GLU A 191 2.62 22.95 6.16
C GLU A 191 1.41 23.33 5.29
N GLY A 192 0.73 22.34 4.72
CA GLY A 192 -0.39 22.55 3.81
C GLY A 192 0.03 22.77 2.36
N GLY A 193 -0.95 23.02 1.50
CA GLY A 193 -0.75 23.21 0.07
C GLY A 193 -0.96 21.92 -0.75
N ARG A 194 -0.53 21.98 -2.03
CA ARG A 194 -0.77 20.87 -2.96
C ARG A 194 0.09 19.64 -2.61
N PRO A 195 -0.52 18.46 -2.46
CA PRO A 195 0.21 17.23 -2.23
C PRO A 195 1.22 16.93 -3.35
N ARG A 196 2.34 16.32 -2.99
CA ARG A 196 3.27 15.81 -3.98
C ARG A 196 2.74 14.51 -4.56
N THR A 197 2.64 14.43 -5.89
CA THR A 197 2.06 13.32 -6.65
C THR A 197 2.99 12.77 -7.72
N ARG A 198 4.16 13.39 -7.89
CA ARG A 198 5.09 13.08 -8.96
C ARG A 198 6.42 12.58 -8.42
N PRO A 199 6.78 11.31 -8.68
CA PRO A 199 8.15 10.83 -8.49
C PRO A 199 9.15 11.58 -9.38
N ASP A 200 10.40 11.64 -8.96
CA ASP A 200 11.49 12.15 -9.79
C ASP A 200 11.94 11.07 -10.78
N ARG A 201 11.93 9.83 -10.34
CA ARG A 201 12.28 8.65 -11.14
C ARG A 201 11.36 7.49 -10.81
N VAL A 202 11.08 6.65 -11.80
CA VAL A 202 10.40 5.36 -11.61
C VAL A 202 11.29 4.23 -12.09
N LEU A 203 11.46 3.25 -11.23
CA LEU A 203 12.11 1.98 -11.50
C LEU A 203 11.04 0.90 -11.61
N ALA A 204 11.10 0.07 -12.63
CA ALA A 204 10.19 -1.07 -12.77
C ALA A 204 10.85 -2.15 -13.63
N ASP A 205 10.31 -3.35 -13.55
CA ASP A 205 10.79 -4.47 -14.35
C ASP A 205 10.38 -4.35 -15.85
N MET A 206 10.80 -5.31 -16.63
CA MET A 206 10.56 -5.38 -18.07
C MET A 206 9.07 -5.54 -18.44
N ALA A 207 8.22 -6.05 -17.53
CA ALA A 207 6.79 -6.19 -17.75
C ALA A 207 6.10 -4.84 -17.94
N TYR A 208 6.64 -3.77 -17.35
CA TYR A 208 6.12 -2.42 -17.44
C TYR A 208 6.66 -1.60 -18.63
N SER A 209 7.45 -2.20 -19.53
CA SER A 209 8.16 -1.52 -20.64
C SER A 209 7.26 -1.07 -21.80
N SER A 210 5.92 -1.10 -21.68
CA SER A 210 5.01 -0.74 -22.75
C SER A 210 5.21 0.70 -23.25
N ARG A 211 4.86 0.94 -24.54
CA ARG A 211 4.92 2.29 -25.13
C ARG A 211 4.05 3.28 -24.34
N ALA A 212 2.85 2.86 -23.96
CA ALA A 212 1.91 3.70 -23.20
C ALA A 212 2.47 4.12 -21.84
N ASN A 213 3.09 3.19 -21.09
CA ASN A 213 3.70 3.51 -19.80
C ASN A 213 4.87 4.48 -19.93
N ARG A 214 5.72 4.29 -20.95
CA ARG A 214 6.84 5.22 -21.21
C ARG A 214 6.36 6.60 -21.64
N GLU A 215 5.29 6.67 -22.42
CA GLU A 215 4.67 7.91 -22.83
C GLU A 215 4.03 8.65 -21.63
N TYR A 216 3.36 7.92 -20.75
CA TYR A 216 2.83 8.47 -19.51
C TYR A 216 3.93 9.11 -18.65
N LEU A 217 5.06 8.41 -18.43
CA LEU A 217 6.19 8.95 -17.66
C LEU A 217 6.78 10.19 -18.32
N ARG A 218 6.95 10.16 -19.65
CA ARG A 218 7.48 11.31 -20.41
C ARG A 218 6.57 12.52 -20.30
N ARG A 219 5.26 12.36 -20.48
CA ARG A 219 4.29 13.46 -20.33
C ARG A 219 4.32 14.08 -18.93
N ARG A 220 4.59 13.27 -17.92
CA ARG A 220 4.68 13.75 -16.54
C ARG A 220 6.07 14.25 -16.15
N GLY A 221 7.05 14.22 -17.02
CA GLY A 221 8.43 14.61 -16.74
C GLY A 221 9.11 13.72 -15.71
N ILE A 222 8.75 12.43 -15.65
CA ILE A 222 9.30 11.43 -14.72
C ILE A 222 10.41 10.67 -15.43
N LYS A 223 11.60 10.58 -14.82
CA LYS A 223 12.70 9.75 -15.32
C LYS A 223 12.32 8.27 -15.22
N ALA A 224 12.64 7.48 -16.26
CA ALA A 224 12.30 6.06 -16.31
C ALA A 224 13.55 5.18 -16.31
N THR A 225 13.65 4.24 -15.38
CA THR A 225 14.63 3.17 -15.36
C THR A 225 13.88 1.84 -15.49
N ILE A 226 13.50 1.50 -16.73
CA ILE A 226 12.76 0.29 -17.08
C ILE A 226 13.53 -0.42 -18.18
N PRO A 227 13.94 -1.69 -18.02
CA PRO A 227 14.60 -2.45 -19.07
C PRO A 227 13.76 -2.54 -20.35
N ILE A 228 14.43 -2.66 -21.48
CA ILE A 228 13.76 -2.82 -22.78
C ILE A 228 13.76 -4.31 -23.13
N LYS A 229 12.64 -4.84 -23.56
CA LYS A 229 12.55 -6.21 -24.11
C LYS A 229 13.42 -6.31 -25.37
N VAL A 230 14.14 -7.43 -25.51
CA VAL A 230 15.02 -7.68 -26.66
C VAL A 230 14.28 -7.51 -27.98
N ASP A 231 13.05 -8.02 -28.08
CA ASP A 231 12.20 -7.90 -29.27
C ASP A 231 11.85 -6.44 -29.61
N GLN A 232 11.61 -5.63 -28.60
CA GLN A 232 11.33 -4.18 -28.79
C GLN A 232 12.59 -3.43 -29.24
N ALA A 233 13.76 -3.84 -28.76
CA ALA A 233 15.03 -3.27 -29.21
C ALA A 233 15.32 -3.66 -30.67
N ALA A 234 15.07 -4.90 -31.05
CA ALA A 234 15.22 -5.40 -32.41
C ALA A 234 14.26 -4.70 -33.39
N ASN A 235 12.98 -4.57 -33.00
CA ASN A 235 11.97 -3.89 -33.82
C ASN A 235 12.29 -2.39 -34.03
N ARG A 236 12.86 -1.71 -33.03
CA ARG A 236 13.30 -0.32 -33.19
C ARG A 236 14.47 -0.16 -34.17
N ARG A 237 15.34 -1.16 -34.26
CA ARG A 237 16.44 -1.17 -35.25
C ARG A 237 15.95 -1.45 -36.66
N ARG A 238 14.83 -2.17 -36.81
CA ARG A 238 14.24 -2.53 -38.11
C ARG A 238 13.39 -1.42 -38.76
N VAL A 239 12.97 -0.39 -38.01
CA VAL A 239 12.22 0.75 -38.54
C VAL A 239 13.21 1.89 -38.82
N PRO A 240 13.68 2.07 -40.06
CA PRO A 240 14.49 3.22 -40.44
C PRO A 240 13.60 4.48 -40.41
N GLY A 241 13.89 5.43 -39.55
CA GLY A 241 13.20 6.72 -39.54
C GLY A 241 12.74 7.29 -38.19
N ALA A 242 12.88 6.55 -37.09
CA ALA A 242 12.54 7.07 -35.77
C ALA A 242 13.72 7.72 -35.00
N ALA A 243 14.91 7.71 -35.59
CA ALA A 243 16.10 8.37 -35.03
C ALA A 243 16.37 9.66 -35.82
N GLY A 244 15.95 10.80 -35.31
CA GLY A 244 16.47 12.03 -35.85
C GLY A 244 15.54 13.23 -35.92
N ARG A 245 14.94 13.63 -34.80
CA ARG A 245 14.79 15.09 -34.61
C ARG A 245 15.72 15.50 -33.47
N ARG A 246 16.97 15.73 -33.84
CA ARG A 246 17.88 16.52 -33.02
C ARG A 246 17.29 17.94 -33.00
N CYS A 247 16.96 18.40 -31.82
CA CYS A 247 16.66 19.81 -31.62
C CYS A 247 17.95 20.57 -31.93
N SER A 248 18.01 21.29 -33.06
CA SER A 248 19.06 22.25 -33.33
C SER A 248 18.80 23.44 -32.45
N THR A 249 19.67 23.66 -31.49
CA THR A 249 19.84 24.93 -30.78
C THR A 249 20.18 26.05 -31.77
N ARG A 250 19.40 27.11 -31.73
CA ARG A 250 19.83 28.50 -31.94
C ARG A 250 19.32 29.30 -30.77
#